data_2bb48bc511f067e27455fced0ae13441
#
_entry.id   2bb48bc511f067e27455fced0ae13441
#
_cell.length_a   1.000
_cell.length_b   1.000
_cell.length_c   1.000
_cell.angle_alpha   90.00
_cell.angle_beta   90.00
_cell.angle_gamma   90.00
#
_symmetry.space_group_name_H-M   'P 1'
#
loop_
_entity.id
_entity.type
_entity.pdbx_description
1 polymer ?
#
loop_
_entity_poly.entity_id
_entity_poly.type
_entity_poly.pdbx_seq_one_letter_code
_entity_poly.pdbx_strand_id
1 'polypeptide(L)'
;MDKRIDSILSSKKKKYEKLSNLLKYIFVSICKIDQSKYYILGSFAIREHRNIEDLDINLDKDEFMKLELAVKKGLGHIEFYNGQIRWFFDLTKEYNKLNSSKEKDFSIEAFMKDPKHGYPNNKFSLSNLKKINGFEIDKNNHQFFSLPSLLKWKETMNRSKDHNDIKLIKQLLKNLK
;
A
#
# COMPACT_ATOMS: atom_id res chain seq x y z
N MET A 1 7.32 -21.48 1.11
CA MET A 1 7.16 -20.06 1.48
C MET A 1 7.60 -19.85 2.93
N ASP A 2 7.86 -18.62 3.35
CA ASP A 2 8.20 -18.28 4.74
C ASP A 2 7.04 -18.63 5.69
N LYS A 3 7.31 -19.42 6.75
CA LYS A 3 6.30 -19.87 7.73
C LYS A 3 5.51 -18.72 8.38
N ARG A 4 6.14 -17.56 8.52
CA ARG A 4 5.48 -16.38 9.08
C ARG A 4 4.46 -15.80 8.11
N ILE A 5 4.78 -15.78 6.83
CA ILE A 5 3.84 -15.36 5.77
C ILE A 5 2.65 -16.31 5.72
N ASP A 6 2.88 -17.63 5.72
CA ASP A 6 1.80 -18.63 5.75
C ASP A 6 0.86 -18.43 6.95
N SER A 7 1.42 -18.19 8.13
CA SER A 7 0.66 -17.89 9.35
C SER A 7 -0.19 -16.63 9.23
N ILE A 8 0.33 -15.58 8.61
CA ILE A 8 -0.43 -14.33 8.39
C ILE A 8 -1.56 -14.56 7.38
N LEU A 9 -1.26 -15.23 6.26
CA LEU A 9 -2.24 -15.48 5.19
C LEU A 9 -3.39 -16.39 5.65
N SER A 10 -3.12 -17.41 6.46
CA SER A 10 -4.13 -18.36 6.95
C SER A 10 -4.95 -17.84 8.15
N SER A 11 -4.55 -16.71 8.74
CA SER A 11 -5.26 -16.13 9.89
C SER A 11 -6.72 -15.78 9.56
N LYS A 12 -7.61 -15.74 10.58
CA LYS A 12 -9.02 -15.34 10.42
C LYS A 12 -9.22 -13.82 10.25
N LYS A 13 -8.15 -13.05 10.13
CA LYS A 13 -8.21 -11.59 9.98
C LYS A 13 -8.77 -11.18 8.63
N LYS A 14 -9.33 -9.96 8.58
CA LYS A 14 -9.75 -9.33 7.32
C LYS A 14 -8.55 -9.14 6.38
N LYS A 15 -8.81 -9.09 5.08
CA LYS A 15 -7.79 -9.00 4.03
C LYS A 15 -6.83 -7.82 4.24
N TYR A 16 -7.35 -6.62 4.53
CA TYR A 16 -6.51 -5.45 4.78
C TYR A 16 -5.59 -5.60 6.01
N GLU A 17 -6.05 -6.32 7.06
CA GLU A 17 -5.22 -6.59 8.23
C GLU A 17 -4.10 -7.59 7.93
N LYS A 18 -4.36 -8.57 7.06
CA LYS A 18 -3.33 -9.49 6.57
C LYS A 18 -2.26 -8.72 5.79
N LEU A 19 -2.66 -7.84 4.86
CA LEU A 19 -1.74 -7.00 4.09
C LEU A 19 -0.91 -6.08 4.99
N SER A 20 -1.54 -5.44 5.97
CA SER A 20 -0.84 -4.60 6.96
C SER A 20 0.19 -5.40 7.79
N ASN A 21 -0.17 -6.61 8.23
CA ASN A 21 0.76 -7.47 8.97
C ASN A 21 1.91 -7.99 8.10
N LEU A 22 1.65 -8.31 6.84
CA LEU A 22 2.69 -8.68 5.86
C LEU A 22 3.66 -7.53 5.63
N LEU A 23 3.13 -6.32 5.42
CA LEU A 23 3.93 -5.12 5.26
C LEU A 23 4.86 -4.91 6.46
N LYS A 24 4.31 -4.97 7.68
CA LYS A 24 5.10 -4.85 8.91
C LYS A 24 6.19 -5.90 8.99
N TYR A 25 5.87 -7.15 8.66
CA TYR A 25 6.84 -8.24 8.69
C TYR A 25 7.95 -8.02 7.65
N ILE A 26 7.61 -7.76 6.39
CA ILE A 26 8.58 -7.63 5.31
C ILE A 26 9.39 -6.34 5.47
N PHE A 27 8.73 -5.19 5.61
CA PHE A 27 9.42 -3.90 5.61
C PHE A 27 10.19 -3.67 6.90
N VAL A 28 9.54 -3.83 8.06
CA VAL A 28 10.18 -3.50 9.34
C VAL A 28 11.09 -4.63 9.82
N SER A 29 10.58 -5.88 9.83
CA SER A 29 11.34 -6.98 10.42
C SER A 29 12.45 -7.49 9.51
N ILE A 30 12.23 -7.62 8.19
CA ILE A 30 13.23 -8.14 7.24
C ILE A 30 14.08 -7.01 6.68
N CYS A 31 13.47 -5.99 6.07
CA CYS A 31 14.19 -4.94 5.33
C CYS A 31 14.70 -3.81 6.22
N LYS A 32 14.30 -3.75 7.50
CA LYS A 32 14.69 -2.68 8.44
C LYS A 32 14.31 -1.28 7.96
N ILE A 33 13.19 -1.18 7.25
CA ILE A 33 12.63 0.09 6.79
C ILE A 33 11.83 0.69 7.95
N ASP A 34 12.15 1.92 8.33
CA ASP A 34 11.42 2.65 9.36
C ASP A 34 10.00 3.00 8.88
N GLN A 35 9.00 2.81 9.73
CA GLN A 35 7.58 3.05 9.41
C GLN A 35 7.29 4.52 9.04
N SER A 36 8.11 5.46 9.51
CA SER A 36 8.01 6.88 9.16
C SER A 36 8.57 7.23 7.78
N LYS A 37 9.20 6.27 7.09
CA LYS A 37 9.92 6.48 5.82
C LYS A 37 9.12 6.05 4.58
N TYR A 38 7.95 5.47 4.77
CA TYR A 38 7.06 5.10 3.68
C TYR A 38 5.63 5.55 3.97
N TYR A 39 4.81 5.57 2.94
CA TYR A 39 3.38 5.79 3.09
C TYR A 39 2.59 4.94 2.09
N ILE A 40 1.44 4.50 2.55
CA ILE A 40 0.51 3.66 1.80
C ILE A 40 -0.41 4.57 1.01
N LEU A 41 -0.60 4.21 -0.25
CA LEU A 41 -1.44 4.91 -1.21
C LEU A 41 -2.72 4.14 -1.51
N GLY A 42 -3.46 4.67 -2.48
CA GLY A 42 -4.55 3.96 -3.12
C GLY A 42 -5.74 3.69 -2.21
N SER A 43 -6.38 2.57 -2.43
CA SER A 43 -7.66 2.23 -1.80
C SER A 43 -7.53 1.77 -0.35
N PHE A 44 -6.32 1.59 0.17
CA PHE A 44 -6.09 1.12 1.53
C PHE A 44 -6.69 2.05 2.60
N ALA A 45 -6.76 3.36 2.33
CA ALA A 45 -7.38 4.32 3.24
C ALA A 45 -8.89 4.09 3.46
N ILE A 46 -9.55 3.34 2.56
CA ILE A 46 -10.97 2.97 2.68
C ILE A 46 -11.18 1.49 3.01
N ARG A 47 -10.20 0.87 3.59
CA ARG A 47 -10.03 -0.56 3.89
C ARG A 47 -11.19 -1.28 4.56
N GLU A 48 -11.96 -0.57 5.39
CA GLU A 48 -13.10 -1.14 6.10
C GLU A 48 -14.39 -1.08 5.29
N HIS A 49 -14.43 -0.25 4.27
CA HIS A 49 -15.62 0.07 3.48
C HIS A 49 -15.56 -0.51 2.08
N ARG A 50 -14.42 -1.08 1.68
CA ARG A 50 -14.19 -1.65 0.37
C ARG A 50 -13.33 -2.92 0.45
N ASN A 51 -13.57 -3.85 -0.45
CA ASN A 51 -12.63 -4.97 -0.64
C ASN A 51 -11.33 -4.46 -1.30
N ILE A 52 -10.22 -4.67 -0.62
CA ILE A 52 -8.88 -4.24 -1.07
C ILE A 52 -8.20 -5.43 -1.71
N GLU A 53 -7.63 -5.24 -2.89
CA GLU A 53 -6.94 -6.28 -3.65
C GLU A 53 -5.43 -6.17 -3.51
N ASP A 54 -4.92 -4.95 -3.54
CA ASP A 54 -3.50 -4.60 -3.53
C ASP A 54 -3.15 -3.59 -2.43
N LEU A 55 -1.88 -3.48 -2.16
CA LEU A 55 -1.32 -2.50 -1.24
C LEU A 55 -0.22 -1.72 -1.94
N ASP A 56 -0.53 -0.48 -2.33
CA ASP A 56 0.40 0.44 -2.98
C ASP A 56 1.20 1.24 -1.95
N ILE A 57 2.52 1.29 -2.11
CA ILE A 57 3.44 1.96 -1.19
C ILE A 57 4.41 2.84 -1.94
N ASN A 58 4.73 4.00 -1.39
CA ASN A 58 5.83 4.84 -1.87
C ASN A 58 6.97 4.89 -0.86
N LEU A 59 8.21 4.80 -1.39
CA LEU A 59 9.48 4.84 -0.66
C LEU A 59 10.42 5.82 -1.32
N ASP A 60 11.20 6.54 -0.51
CA ASP A 60 12.38 7.24 -1.01
C ASP A 60 13.44 6.22 -1.47
N LYS A 61 14.34 6.62 -2.37
CA LYS A 61 15.32 5.73 -3.01
C LYS A 61 16.12 4.88 -2.01
N ASP A 62 16.64 5.49 -0.95
CA ASP A 62 17.50 4.80 0.02
C ASP A 62 16.72 3.71 0.78
N GLU A 63 15.47 3.98 1.11
CA GLU A 63 14.60 2.99 1.75
C GLU A 63 14.15 1.91 0.76
N PHE A 64 13.89 2.28 -0.49
CA PHE A 64 13.54 1.32 -1.55
C PHE A 64 14.66 0.30 -1.78
N MET A 65 15.92 0.72 -1.79
CA MET A 65 17.07 -0.18 -1.99
C MET A 65 17.17 -1.27 -0.91
N LYS A 66 16.64 -1.05 0.28
CA LYS A 66 16.59 -2.07 1.34
C LYS A 66 15.69 -3.27 0.98
N LEU A 67 14.76 -3.11 0.02
CA LEU A 67 13.90 -4.21 -0.46
C LEU A 67 14.69 -5.34 -1.16
N GLU A 68 15.95 -5.11 -1.54
CA GLU A 68 16.85 -6.18 -1.97
C GLU A 68 17.00 -7.30 -0.92
N LEU A 69 16.85 -6.98 0.36
CA LEU A 69 16.87 -8.00 1.43
C LEU A 69 15.65 -8.93 1.34
N ALA A 70 14.47 -8.41 0.95
CA ALA A 70 13.29 -9.22 0.69
C ALA A 70 13.51 -10.10 -0.54
N VAL A 71 14.01 -9.52 -1.64
CA VAL A 71 14.30 -10.26 -2.89
C VAL A 71 15.29 -11.41 -2.64
N LYS A 72 16.37 -11.18 -1.90
CA LYS A 72 17.34 -12.22 -1.50
C LYS A 72 16.72 -13.38 -0.71
N LYS A 73 15.58 -13.15 -0.06
CA LYS A 73 14.79 -14.16 0.66
C LYS A 73 13.67 -14.78 -0.21
N GLY A 74 13.64 -14.47 -1.50
CA GLY A 74 12.58 -14.95 -2.41
C GLY A 74 11.22 -14.26 -2.21
N LEU A 75 11.20 -13.09 -1.60
CA LEU A 75 9.99 -12.32 -1.34
C LEU A 75 9.88 -11.19 -2.36
N GLY A 76 9.15 -11.46 -3.44
CA GLY A 76 8.96 -10.50 -4.53
C GLY A 76 10.20 -10.32 -5.42
N HIS A 77 10.09 -9.38 -6.34
CA HIS A 77 11.16 -9.01 -7.27
C HIS A 77 11.09 -7.51 -7.58
N ILE A 78 12.18 -6.97 -8.10
CA ILE A 78 12.25 -5.58 -8.56
C ILE A 78 12.14 -5.58 -10.08
N GLU A 79 11.30 -4.72 -10.62
CA GLU A 79 11.06 -4.58 -12.05
C GLU A 79 10.82 -3.14 -12.46
N PHE A 80 10.89 -2.87 -13.77
CA PHE A 80 10.49 -1.61 -14.37
C PHE A 80 9.04 -1.72 -14.86
N TYR A 81 8.14 -0.90 -14.32
CA TYR A 81 6.71 -0.94 -14.63
C TYR A 81 6.15 0.47 -14.84
N ASN A 82 5.53 0.70 -15.99
CA ASN A 82 4.91 1.99 -16.34
C ASN A 82 5.80 3.22 -16.10
N GLY A 83 7.09 3.14 -16.47
CA GLY A 83 8.03 4.24 -16.31
C GLY A 83 8.61 4.40 -14.91
N GLN A 84 8.33 3.48 -13.98
CA GLN A 84 8.79 3.52 -12.60
C GLN A 84 9.47 2.22 -12.20
N ILE A 85 10.38 2.28 -11.24
CA ILE A 85 10.94 1.09 -10.61
C ILE A 85 10.02 0.71 -9.47
N ARG A 86 9.57 -0.55 -9.45
CA ARG A 86 8.78 -1.10 -8.35
C ARG A 86 9.35 -2.41 -7.83
N TRP A 87 9.13 -2.66 -6.56
CA TRP A 87 9.17 -4.00 -5.99
C TRP A 87 7.75 -4.55 -5.98
N PHE A 88 7.59 -5.76 -6.50
CA PHE A 88 6.29 -6.42 -6.62
C PHE A 88 6.31 -7.78 -5.92
N PHE A 89 5.33 -8.02 -5.07
CA PHE A 89 5.15 -9.29 -4.38
C PHE A 89 3.71 -9.77 -4.53
N ASP A 90 3.50 -10.63 -5.49
CA ASP A 90 2.22 -11.31 -5.73
C ASP A 90 2.09 -12.51 -4.78
N LEU A 91 1.03 -12.50 -4.02
CA LEU A 91 0.65 -13.54 -3.05
C LEU A 91 -0.71 -14.18 -3.39
N THR A 92 -1.27 -13.85 -4.53
CA THR A 92 -2.63 -14.26 -4.94
C THR A 92 -2.81 -15.77 -4.90
N LYS A 93 -1.87 -16.51 -5.46
CA LYS A 93 -1.91 -17.98 -5.54
C LYS A 93 -1.88 -18.62 -4.14
N GLU A 94 -0.97 -18.16 -3.29
CA GLU A 94 -0.80 -18.64 -1.93
C GLU A 94 -2.00 -18.29 -1.05
N TYR A 95 -2.49 -17.06 -1.17
CA TYR A 95 -3.69 -16.62 -0.46
C TYR A 95 -4.90 -17.46 -0.82
N ASN A 96 -5.14 -17.69 -2.10
CA ASN A 96 -6.25 -18.50 -2.60
C ASN A 96 -6.15 -19.95 -2.11
N LYS A 97 -4.97 -20.56 -2.16
CA LYS A 97 -4.72 -21.92 -1.65
C LYS A 97 -5.02 -22.04 -0.16
N LEU A 98 -4.54 -21.11 0.67
CA LEU A 98 -4.69 -21.15 2.11
C LEU A 98 -6.09 -20.78 2.62
N ASN A 99 -6.87 -20.04 1.84
CA ASN A 99 -8.18 -19.56 2.23
C ASN A 99 -9.33 -20.19 1.41
N SER A 100 -9.04 -21.15 0.51
CA SER A 100 -9.99 -21.76 -0.41
C SER A 100 -10.79 -20.68 -1.17
N SER A 101 -10.12 -19.60 -1.59
CA SER A 101 -10.72 -18.43 -2.22
C SER A 101 -10.38 -18.37 -3.72
N LYS A 102 -11.01 -17.41 -4.44
CA LYS A 102 -10.77 -17.13 -5.86
C LYS A 102 -10.50 -15.63 -6.05
N GLU A 103 -9.71 -15.05 -5.18
CA GLU A 103 -9.29 -13.65 -5.34
C GLU A 103 -8.50 -13.49 -6.64
N LYS A 104 -8.70 -12.36 -7.30
CA LYS A 104 -7.99 -12.03 -8.55
C LYS A 104 -6.64 -11.39 -8.27
N ASP A 105 -6.54 -10.68 -7.17
CA ASP A 105 -5.32 -9.98 -6.78
C ASP A 105 -5.19 -9.96 -5.24
N PHE A 106 -3.99 -10.28 -4.76
CA PHE A 106 -3.55 -10.14 -3.39
C PHE A 106 -2.05 -9.87 -3.41
N SER A 107 -1.68 -8.59 -3.55
CA SER A 107 -0.30 -8.18 -3.79
C SER A 107 0.13 -7.01 -2.93
N ILE A 108 1.45 -6.82 -2.83
CA ILE A 108 2.07 -5.63 -2.27
C ILE A 108 2.98 -5.05 -3.34
N GLU A 109 2.79 -3.78 -3.64
CA GLU A 109 3.58 -3.03 -4.60
C GLU A 109 4.27 -1.85 -3.91
N ALA A 110 5.58 -1.74 -4.08
CA ALA A 110 6.33 -0.62 -3.56
C ALA A 110 7.05 0.12 -4.69
N PHE A 111 6.76 1.38 -4.83
CA PHE A 111 7.32 2.23 -5.87
C PHE A 111 8.45 3.09 -5.32
N MET A 112 9.57 3.11 -6.04
CA MET A 112 10.64 4.05 -5.76
C MET A 112 10.18 5.44 -6.17
N LYS A 113 10.11 6.34 -5.20
CA LYS A 113 9.79 7.74 -5.45
C LYS A 113 10.93 8.36 -6.26
N ASP A 114 10.65 8.65 -7.52
CA ASP A 114 11.53 9.45 -8.36
C ASP A 114 11.04 10.90 -8.37
N PRO A 115 11.86 11.88 -7.98
CA PRO A 115 11.51 13.30 -8.09
C PRO A 115 11.24 13.74 -9.52
N LYS A 116 11.73 13.02 -10.54
CA LYS A 116 11.50 13.33 -11.96
C LYS A 116 10.21 12.70 -12.52
N HIS A 117 9.75 11.60 -11.96
CA HIS A 117 8.58 10.84 -12.44
C HIS A 117 7.50 10.69 -11.35
N GLY A 118 7.69 11.30 -10.20
CA GLY A 118 6.70 11.31 -9.11
C GLY A 118 5.39 11.91 -9.60
N TYR A 119 4.29 11.31 -9.13
CA TYR A 119 2.90 11.74 -9.33
C TYR A 119 2.75 13.22 -9.66
N PRO A 120 1.81 13.58 -10.54
CA PRO A 120 1.76 14.88 -11.22
C PRO A 120 1.60 16.08 -10.30
N ASN A 121 2.21 16.12 -9.18
CA ASN A 121 2.41 17.32 -8.38
C ASN A 121 3.14 16.97 -7.09
N ASN A 122 4.18 17.68 -6.75
CA ASN A 122 4.85 17.71 -5.44
C ASN A 122 3.90 17.83 -4.22
N LYS A 123 2.60 18.08 -4.46
CA LYS A 123 1.54 18.20 -3.45
C LYS A 123 1.35 16.92 -2.63
N PHE A 124 1.65 15.76 -3.20
CA PHE A 124 1.50 14.45 -2.54
C PHE A 124 2.83 13.85 -2.08
N SER A 125 3.89 14.64 -2.00
CA SER A 125 5.13 14.19 -1.36
C SER A 125 4.90 13.97 0.13
N LEU A 126 5.64 13.02 0.74
CA LEU A 126 5.54 12.74 2.17
C LEU A 126 5.74 14.01 3.02
N SER A 127 6.69 14.88 2.65
CA SER A 127 6.94 16.14 3.34
C SER A 127 5.75 17.11 3.28
N ASN A 128 5.07 17.19 2.13
CA ASN A 128 3.89 18.05 1.98
C ASN A 128 2.67 17.47 2.71
N LEU A 129 2.48 16.15 2.67
CA LEU A 129 1.43 15.49 3.44
C LEU A 129 1.62 15.69 4.94
N LYS A 130 2.85 15.61 5.45
CA LYS A 130 3.17 15.92 6.86
C LYS A 130 2.75 17.34 7.24
N LYS A 131 3.02 18.33 6.38
CA LYS A 131 2.67 19.73 6.64
C LYS A 131 1.17 20.00 6.74
N ILE A 132 0.34 19.23 6.04
CA ILE A 132 -1.10 19.44 5.94
C ILE A 132 -1.91 18.38 6.70
N ASN A 133 -1.27 17.55 7.53
CA ASN A 133 -1.90 16.39 8.16
C ASN A 133 -2.64 15.50 7.16
N GLY A 134 -2.07 15.34 5.97
CA GLY A 134 -2.67 14.65 4.84
C GLY A 134 -2.62 13.13 4.92
N PHE A 135 -2.16 12.55 6.02
CA PHE A 135 -2.15 11.13 6.28
C PHE A 135 -2.62 10.79 7.69
N GLU A 136 -2.99 9.55 7.86
CA GLU A 136 -3.40 8.93 9.11
C GLU A 136 -2.45 7.79 9.46
N ILE A 137 -2.47 7.36 10.72
CA ILE A 137 -1.67 6.24 11.20
C ILE A 137 -2.60 5.13 11.65
N ASP A 138 -2.39 3.91 11.15
CA ASP A 138 -3.16 2.74 11.57
C ASP A 138 -2.64 2.15 12.91
N LYS A 139 -3.36 1.15 13.43
CA LYS A 139 -2.98 0.44 14.67
C LYS A 139 -1.62 -0.28 14.61
N ASN A 140 -1.04 -0.44 13.42
CA ASN A 140 0.28 -1.02 13.19
C ASN A 140 1.35 0.06 12.95
N ASN A 141 1.01 1.34 13.15
CA ASN A 141 1.84 2.51 12.89
C ASN A 141 2.22 2.73 11.42
N HIS A 142 1.45 2.22 10.47
CA HIS A 142 1.62 2.54 9.05
C HIS A 142 0.98 3.88 8.72
N GLN A 143 1.69 4.67 7.93
CA GLN A 143 1.19 5.94 7.41
C GLN A 143 0.44 5.71 6.09
N PHE A 144 -0.76 6.23 5.95
CA PHE A 144 -1.56 6.16 4.72
C PHE A 144 -2.31 7.47 4.51
N PHE A 145 -2.73 7.71 3.27
CA PHE A 145 -3.48 8.92 2.96
C PHE A 145 -4.74 9.03 3.83
N SER A 146 -4.95 10.20 4.44
CA SER A 146 -6.25 10.54 5.02
C SER A 146 -7.34 10.54 3.94
N LEU A 147 -8.60 10.30 4.32
CA LEU A 147 -9.71 10.31 3.36
C LEU A 147 -9.79 11.61 2.54
N PRO A 148 -9.62 12.83 3.10
CA PRO A 148 -9.57 14.04 2.30
C PRO A 148 -8.42 14.08 1.29
N SER A 149 -7.24 13.61 1.67
CA SER A 149 -6.07 13.55 0.78
C SER A 149 -6.26 12.53 -0.32
N LEU A 150 -6.82 11.37 0.00
CA LEU A 150 -7.15 10.35 -0.98
C LEU A 150 -8.20 10.85 -1.99
N LEU A 151 -9.23 11.53 -1.51
CA LEU A 151 -10.26 12.13 -2.38
C LEU A 151 -9.61 13.07 -3.40
N LYS A 152 -8.83 14.03 -2.91
CA LYS A 152 -8.15 15.00 -3.77
C LYS A 152 -7.21 14.34 -4.77
N TRP A 153 -6.48 13.31 -4.35
CA TRP A 153 -5.59 12.57 -5.23
C TRP A 153 -6.37 11.85 -6.34
N LYS A 154 -7.45 11.11 -6.00
CA LYS A 154 -8.28 10.40 -6.98
C LYS A 154 -9.00 11.36 -7.95
N GLU A 155 -9.50 12.49 -7.47
CA GLU A 155 -10.11 13.51 -8.32
C GLU A 155 -9.08 14.13 -9.29
N THR A 156 -7.84 14.33 -8.84
CA THR A 156 -6.75 14.84 -9.70
C THR A 156 -6.36 13.84 -10.78
N MET A 157 -6.29 12.55 -10.45
CA MET A 157 -5.98 11.48 -11.40
C MET A 157 -7.13 11.23 -12.40
N ASN A 158 -8.37 11.48 -12.00
CA ASN A 158 -9.59 11.41 -12.82
C ASN A 158 -9.71 10.12 -13.65
N ARG A 159 -9.33 8.97 -13.10
CA ARG A 159 -9.41 7.68 -13.78
C ARG A 159 -10.82 7.08 -13.63
N SER A 160 -11.34 6.43 -14.66
CA SER A 160 -12.68 5.79 -14.62
C SER A 160 -12.80 4.80 -13.46
N LYS A 161 -11.76 4.03 -13.16
CA LYS A 161 -11.73 3.08 -12.03
C LYS A 161 -11.85 3.75 -10.65
N ASP A 162 -11.57 5.05 -10.54
CA ASP A 162 -11.62 5.77 -9.26
C ASP A 162 -12.99 6.36 -8.94
N HIS A 163 -13.94 6.39 -9.90
CA HIS A 163 -15.24 7.06 -9.71
C HIS A 163 -16.05 6.48 -8.55
N ASN A 164 -16.06 5.15 -8.39
CA ASN A 164 -16.75 4.51 -7.27
C ASN A 164 -16.12 4.83 -5.93
N ASP A 165 -14.79 4.85 -5.87
CA ASP A 165 -14.04 5.22 -4.66
C ASP A 165 -14.29 6.68 -4.28
N ILE A 166 -14.27 7.61 -5.25
CA ILE A 166 -14.58 9.02 -5.04
C ILE A 166 -15.98 9.18 -4.41
N LYS A 167 -16.99 8.47 -4.95
CA LYS A 167 -18.34 8.50 -4.41
C LYS A 167 -18.41 7.99 -2.97
N LEU A 168 -17.75 6.87 -2.70
CA LEU A 168 -17.69 6.27 -1.37
C LEU A 168 -16.97 7.18 -0.37
N ILE A 169 -15.81 7.73 -0.72
CA ILE A 169 -15.06 8.65 0.15
C ILE A 169 -15.90 9.89 0.50
N LYS A 170 -16.60 10.47 -0.49
CA LYS A 170 -17.51 11.61 -0.25
C LYS A 170 -18.63 11.27 0.73
N GLN A 171 -19.20 10.06 0.65
CA GLN A 171 -20.21 9.60 1.61
C GLN A 171 -19.61 9.45 3.02
N LEU A 172 -18.44 8.82 3.15
CA LEU A 172 -17.76 8.65 4.43
C LEU A 172 -17.43 10.00 5.09
N LEU A 173 -16.92 10.96 4.32
CA LEU A 173 -16.62 12.31 4.82
C LEU A 173 -17.85 13.10 5.28
N LYS A 174 -19.04 12.82 4.71
CA LYS A 174 -20.29 13.41 5.19
C LYS A 174 -20.74 12.84 6.54
N ASN A 175 -20.49 11.55 6.76
CA ASN A 175 -20.88 10.87 8.00
C ASN A 175 -19.95 11.16 9.18
N LEU A 176 -18.78 11.77 8.93
CA LEU A 176 -17.82 12.19 9.96
C LEU A 176 -18.06 13.63 10.47
N LYS A 177 -18.98 14.36 9.86
CA LYS A 177 -19.43 15.69 10.29
C LYS A 177 -20.68 15.60 11.17
#